data_ef962f4c7f947bd891783aa72d9ea084
#
_entry.id   ef962f4c7f947bd891783aa72d9ea084
#
_cell.length_a   1.000
_cell.length_b   1.000
_cell.length_c   1.000
_cell.angle_alpha   90.00
_cell.angle_beta   90.00
_cell.angle_gamma   90.00
#
_symmetry.space_group_name_H-M   'P 1'
#
loop_
_entity.id
_entity.type
_entity.pdbx_description
1 polymer ?
#
loop_
_entity_poly.entity_id
_entity_poly.type
_entity_poly.pdbx_seq_one_letter_code
_entity_poly.pdbx_strand_id
1 'polypeptide(L)'
;MITRRHVFATALLLATVAASPVRAKDKPTEIRIGTQKGGFFPAVRQRHTIEDAFKPLGIEIKWVDFQFGPPLLEAINVGSVDFGYVGDAPPIFAQAGGAKIRYVAAVKSDGNTQAIIVPKDSPIHSLADLKGKRIAFGKGSSAHNLLVAALEKAGLTWSDITPAPLAPADATAAFVKGSVDAWSIWDPYFALAEVKENARVLVLDKDVHKPNSFYIAGSDFVEKYPSLVAKLNATFAAEGDWANGHHEEVAKAQADATGVDIEAVRRFVDRSNFRVVPLDAEVTASQQAVADRFATLSLIPKPVSVTDIVWKWTPGS
;
A
#
# COMPACT_ATOMS: atom_id res chain seq x y z
N MET A 1 -8.45 -27.80 -94.40
CA MET A 1 -9.45 -27.70 -93.36
C MET A 1 -8.74 -27.85 -92.01
N ILE A 2 -8.57 -26.78 -91.26
CA ILE A 2 -7.69 -26.70 -90.08
C ILE A 2 -8.60 -26.62 -88.88
N THR A 3 -8.54 -27.59 -87.98
CA THR A 3 -9.21 -27.56 -86.67
C THR A 3 -8.29 -27.08 -85.60
N ARG A 4 -8.61 -25.92 -84.92
CA ARG A 4 -7.92 -25.35 -83.82
C ARG A 4 -8.30 -26.06 -82.53
N ARG A 5 -7.33 -26.62 -81.80
CA ARG A 5 -7.46 -27.17 -80.44
C ARG A 5 -7.16 -26.01 -79.47
N HIS A 6 -8.11 -25.65 -78.62
CA HIS A 6 -7.95 -24.74 -77.52
C HIS A 6 -7.40 -25.53 -76.32
N VAL A 7 -6.20 -25.11 -75.81
CA VAL A 7 -5.62 -25.58 -74.55
C VAL A 7 -6.02 -24.57 -73.53
N PHE A 8 -6.86 -24.96 -72.56
CA PHE A 8 -7.12 -24.13 -71.33
C PHE A 8 -6.03 -24.45 -70.33
N ALA A 9 -5.18 -23.47 -70.03
CA ALA A 9 -4.23 -23.50 -68.95
C ALA A 9 -4.94 -22.97 -67.68
N THR A 10 -5.24 -23.85 -66.71
CA THR A 10 -5.80 -23.46 -65.41
C THR A 10 -4.63 -23.04 -64.51
N ALA A 11 -4.49 -21.74 -64.25
CA ALA A 11 -3.53 -21.21 -63.29
C ALA A 11 -4.09 -21.37 -61.86
N LEU A 12 -3.47 -22.26 -61.09
CA LEU A 12 -3.77 -22.47 -59.68
C LEU A 12 -3.06 -21.36 -58.86
N LEU A 13 -3.80 -20.34 -58.42
CA LEU A 13 -3.30 -19.33 -57.47
C LEU A 13 -3.20 -19.96 -56.08
N LEU A 14 -2.00 -20.32 -55.62
CA LEU A 14 -1.72 -20.58 -54.21
C LEU A 14 -1.71 -19.25 -53.43
N ALA A 15 -2.79 -18.97 -52.71
CA ALA A 15 -2.84 -17.90 -51.74
C ALA A 15 -2.03 -18.33 -50.51
N THR A 16 -0.78 -17.89 -50.39
CA THR A 16 -0.01 -18.01 -49.17
C THR A 16 -0.59 -17.07 -48.14
N VAL A 17 -1.36 -17.59 -47.19
CA VAL A 17 -1.79 -16.88 -45.98
C VAL A 17 -0.50 -16.66 -45.15
N ALA A 18 0.05 -15.48 -45.25
CA ALA A 18 1.12 -15.06 -44.35
C ALA A 18 0.51 -14.95 -42.93
N ALA A 19 0.73 -15.97 -42.11
CA ALA A 19 0.48 -15.89 -40.68
C ALA A 19 1.37 -14.77 -40.11
N SER A 20 0.78 -13.60 -39.88
CA SER A 20 1.45 -12.55 -39.12
C SER A 20 1.88 -13.15 -37.79
N PRO A 21 3.17 -13.03 -37.39
CA PRO A 21 3.59 -13.49 -36.09
C PRO A 21 2.78 -12.68 -35.06
N VAL A 22 1.99 -13.36 -34.25
CA VAL A 22 1.40 -12.78 -33.05
C VAL A 22 2.58 -12.25 -32.24
N ARG A 23 2.77 -10.93 -32.28
CA ARG A 23 3.82 -10.27 -31.52
C ARG A 23 3.57 -10.62 -30.06
N ALA A 24 4.43 -11.42 -29.46
CA ALA A 24 4.43 -11.67 -28.04
C ALA A 24 4.41 -10.26 -27.39
N LYS A 25 3.40 -9.97 -26.55
CA LYS A 25 3.32 -8.69 -25.85
C LYS A 25 4.69 -8.48 -25.22
N ASP A 26 5.37 -7.40 -25.60
CA ASP A 26 6.69 -7.08 -25.09
C ASP A 26 6.59 -7.06 -23.56
N LYS A 27 7.16 -8.08 -22.89
CA LYS A 27 7.21 -8.14 -21.43
C LYS A 27 8.19 -7.06 -20.94
N PRO A 28 8.00 -6.48 -19.76
CA PRO A 28 8.95 -5.52 -19.23
C PRO A 28 10.27 -6.22 -18.92
N THR A 29 11.37 -5.50 -19.01
CA THR A 29 12.70 -6.00 -18.61
C THR A 29 12.93 -5.86 -17.11
N GLU A 30 12.18 -4.95 -16.46
CA GLU A 30 12.22 -4.71 -15.01
C GLU A 30 10.81 -4.43 -14.46
N ILE A 31 10.63 -4.68 -13.16
CA ILE A 31 9.47 -4.23 -12.37
C ILE A 31 9.99 -3.47 -11.17
N ARG A 32 9.49 -2.25 -10.98
CA ARG A 32 9.88 -1.36 -9.87
C ARG A 32 8.83 -1.45 -8.77
N ILE A 33 9.26 -1.91 -7.59
CA ILE A 33 8.38 -2.13 -6.43
C ILE A 33 8.70 -1.09 -5.36
N GLY A 34 7.71 -0.25 -5.05
CA GLY A 34 7.79 0.75 -4.01
C GLY A 34 7.52 0.17 -2.63
N THR A 35 8.40 0.44 -1.67
CA THR A 35 8.31 -0.04 -0.29
C THR A 35 8.44 1.09 0.72
N GLN A 36 8.07 0.80 1.97
CA GLN A 36 8.19 1.68 3.11
C GLN A 36 8.90 0.93 4.25
N LYS A 37 9.22 1.61 5.35
CA LYS A 37 9.85 0.98 6.52
C LYS A 37 8.96 -0.05 7.24
N GLY A 38 7.63 0.05 7.10
CA GLY A 38 6.68 -0.91 7.65
C GLY A 38 6.51 -2.15 6.76
N GLY A 39 5.76 -3.14 7.26
CA GLY A 39 5.51 -4.39 6.55
C GLY A 39 6.66 -5.40 6.71
N PHE A 40 6.69 -6.42 5.88
CA PHE A 40 7.65 -7.52 5.92
C PHE A 40 8.66 -7.48 4.73
N PHE A 41 8.70 -6.37 4.02
CA PHE A 41 9.52 -6.22 2.80
C PHE A 41 11.01 -6.49 3.00
N PRO A 42 11.68 -6.06 4.10
CA PRO A 42 13.08 -6.40 4.30
C PRO A 42 13.33 -7.91 4.37
N ALA A 43 12.45 -8.69 4.99
CA ALA A 43 12.55 -10.14 5.01
C ALA A 43 12.36 -10.74 3.61
N VAL A 44 11.37 -10.26 2.84
CA VAL A 44 11.15 -10.67 1.44
C VAL A 44 12.37 -10.39 0.57
N ARG A 45 12.96 -9.19 0.70
CA ARG A 45 14.18 -8.79 -0.03
C ARG A 45 15.39 -9.66 0.35
N GLN A 46 15.57 -9.96 1.63
CA GLN A 46 16.67 -10.82 2.11
C GLN A 46 16.52 -12.26 1.59
N ARG A 47 15.30 -12.74 1.45
CA ARG A 47 14.99 -14.08 0.93
C ARG A 47 15.02 -14.17 -0.59
N HIS A 48 15.07 -13.04 -1.30
CA HIS A 48 15.06 -12.93 -2.76
C HIS A 48 13.86 -13.62 -3.45
N THR A 49 12.76 -13.83 -2.75
CA THR A 49 11.63 -14.64 -3.22
C THR A 49 10.90 -14.01 -4.41
N ILE A 50 10.79 -12.69 -4.45
CA ILE A 50 10.20 -12.00 -5.60
C ILE A 50 11.15 -12.05 -6.79
N GLU A 51 12.44 -11.78 -6.59
CA GLU A 51 13.47 -11.85 -7.63
C GLU A 51 13.53 -13.25 -8.25
N ASP A 52 13.56 -14.29 -7.43
CA ASP A 52 13.62 -15.68 -7.88
C ASP A 52 12.35 -16.10 -8.64
N ALA A 53 11.18 -15.60 -8.24
CA ALA A 53 9.93 -15.85 -8.96
C ALA A 53 9.90 -15.21 -10.36
N PHE A 54 10.59 -14.08 -10.57
CA PHE A 54 10.58 -13.34 -11.84
C PHE A 54 11.81 -13.57 -12.70
N LYS A 55 12.91 -14.07 -12.15
CA LYS A 55 14.15 -14.41 -12.86
C LYS A 55 13.93 -15.35 -14.07
N PRO A 56 13.11 -16.45 -13.98
CA PRO A 56 12.85 -17.31 -15.14
C PRO A 56 12.13 -16.60 -16.30
N LEU A 57 11.46 -15.48 -15.99
CA LEU A 57 10.81 -14.63 -16.98
C LEU A 57 11.79 -13.62 -17.61
N GLY A 58 13.03 -13.54 -17.13
CA GLY A 58 14.02 -12.54 -17.54
C GLY A 58 13.61 -11.12 -17.13
N ILE A 59 12.91 -10.97 -16.00
CA ILE A 59 12.46 -9.68 -15.45
C ILE A 59 13.28 -9.41 -14.19
N GLU A 60 13.92 -8.23 -14.14
CA GLU A 60 14.63 -7.73 -12.97
C GLU A 60 13.66 -7.06 -12.00
N ILE A 61 13.84 -7.26 -10.69
CA ILE A 61 13.06 -6.55 -9.65
C ILE A 61 13.92 -5.41 -9.10
N LYS A 62 13.35 -4.21 -9.11
CA LYS A 62 13.96 -3.00 -8.56
C LYS A 62 13.15 -2.53 -7.36
N TRP A 63 13.77 -2.46 -6.19
CA TRP A 63 13.14 -1.92 -4.99
C TRP A 63 13.39 -0.42 -4.87
N VAL A 64 12.35 0.34 -4.58
CA VAL A 64 12.41 1.80 -4.40
C VAL A 64 11.81 2.14 -3.04
N ASP A 65 12.59 2.76 -2.16
CA ASP A 65 12.19 3.05 -0.79
C ASP A 65 11.56 4.45 -0.67
N PHE A 66 10.43 4.52 0.03
CA PHE A 66 9.68 5.75 0.30
C PHE A 66 9.49 5.94 1.80
N GLN A 67 9.36 7.18 2.24
CA GLN A 67 9.12 7.48 3.65
C GLN A 67 7.70 7.08 4.10
N PHE A 68 6.69 7.25 3.20
CA PHE A 68 5.28 6.93 3.46
C PHE A 68 4.48 6.89 2.15
N GLY A 69 3.16 6.59 2.23
CA GLY A 69 2.35 6.25 1.07
C GLY A 69 2.18 7.32 -0.01
N PRO A 70 1.85 8.59 0.30
CA PRO A 70 1.61 9.60 -0.72
C PRO A 70 2.73 9.77 -1.76
N PRO A 71 4.02 9.94 -1.40
CA PRO A 71 5.11 10.01 -2.40
C PRO A 71 5.24 8.74 -3.24
N LEU A 72 4.96 7.56 -2.67
CA LEU A 72 4.96 6.31 -3.41
C LEU A 72 3.87 6.31 -4.49
N LEU A 73 2.66 6.75 -4.17
CA LEU A 73 1.56 6.82 -5.14
C LEU A 73 1.78 7.88 -6.21
N GLU A 74 2.46 8.98 -5.91
CA GLU A 74 2.91 9.93 -6.92
C GLU A 74 3.88 9.27 -7.90
N ALA A 75 4.85 8.48 -7.39
CA ALA A 75 5.79 7.74 -8.23
C ALA A 75 5.09 6.68 -9.10
N ILE A 76 4.05 6.00 -8.60
CA ILE A 76 3.23 5.09 -9.41
C ILE A 76 2.45 5.88 -10.48
N ASN A 77 1.84 6.99 -10.12
CA ASN A 77 1.05 7.81 -11.06
C ASN A 77 1.86 8.33 -12.25
N VAL A 78 3.12 8.70 -12.03
CA VAL A 78 4.02 9.16 -13.10
C VAL A 78 4.80 8.02 -13.78
N GLY A 79 4.54 6.76 -13.41
CA GLY A 79 5.16 5.59 -14.00
C GLY A 79 6.64 5.37 -13.61
N SER A 80 7.11 5.97 -12.51
CA SER A 80 8.46 5.73 -11.96
C SER A 80 8.50 4.47 -11.07
N VAL A 81 7.35 3.99 -10.61
CA VAL A 81 7.13 2.77 -9.85
C VAL A 81 5.93 2.04 -10.46
N ASP A 82 5.98 0.71 -10.53
CA ASP A 82 4.95 -0.10 -11.17
C ASP A 82 3.96 -0.69 -10.17
N PHE A 83 4.44 -1.00 -8.96
CA PHE A 83 3.71 -1.73 -7.93
C PHE A 83 4.19 -1.27 -6.55
N GLY A 84 3.31 -1.23 -5.55
CA GLY A 84 3.72 -0.83 -4.20
C GLY A 84 2.67 -1.10 -3.14
N TYR A 85 3.05 -0.90 -1.86
CA TYR A 85 2.22 -1.15 -0.70
C TYR A 85 2.00 0.14 0.09
N VAL A 86 0.73 0.40 0.44
CA VAL A 86 0.33 1.60 1.19
C VAL A 86 -0.83 1.29 2.16
N GLY A 87 -1.07 2.17 3.11
CA GLY A 87 -2.27 2.12 3.96
C GLY A 87 -3.54 2.56 3.22
N ASP A 88 -4.62 2.74 3.96
CA ASP A 88 -5.97 3.01 3.46
C ASP A 88 -6.15 4.39 2.80
N ALA A 89 -5.69 5.46 3.43
CA ALA A 89 -5.96 6.82 2.96
C ALA A 89 -5.19 7.23 1.68
N PRO A 90 -3.89 6.88 1.48
CA PRO A 90 -3.15 7.36 0.32
C PRO A 90 -3.84 7.08 -1.03
N PRO A 91 -4.41 5.88 -1.30
CA PRO A 91 -5.09 5.62 -2.57
C PRO A 91 -6.35 6.47 -2.77
N ILE A 92 -7.06 6.83 -1.69
CA ILE A 92 -8.23 7.71 -1.75
C ILE A 92 -7.83 9.09 -2.23
N PHE A 93 -6.78 9.68 -1.65
CA PHE A 93 -6.25 10.97 -2.08
C PHE A 93 -5.75 10.94 -3.52
N ALA A 94 -5.03 9.89 -3.91
CA ALA A 94 -4.53 9.72 -5.26
C ALA A 94 -5.67 9.58 -6.28
N GLN A 95 -6.69 8.78 -5.99
CA GLN A 95 -7.89 8.60 -6.84
C GLN A 95 -8.66 9.91 -6.97
N ALA A 96 -8.88 10.63 -5.88
CA ALA A 96 -9.56 11.93 -5.91
C ALA A 96 -8.79 12.99 -6.72
N GLY A 97 -7.46 12.90 -6.73
CA GLY A 97 -6.55 13.68 -7.58
C GLY A 97 -6.49 13.22 -9.04
N GLY A 98 -7.15 12.12 -9.40
CA GLY A 98 -7.18 11.60 -10.77
C GLY A 98 -5.98 10.73 -11.16
N ALA A 99 -5.26 10.18 -10.18
CA ALA A 99 -4.12 9.31 -10.42
C ALA A 99 -4.51 8.01 -11.15
N LYS A 100 -3.64 7.56 -12.05
CA LYS A 100 -3.82 6.33 -12.84
C LYS A 100 -3.34 5.11 -12.06
N ILE A 101 -4.09 4.70 -11.07
CA ILE A 101 -3.77 3.59 -10.18
C ILE A 101 -4.88 2.55 -10.14
N ARG A 102 -4.55 1.33 -9.68
CA ARG A 102 -5.50 0.23 -9.38
C ARG A 102 -5.19 -0.38 -8.02
N TYR A 103 -6.23 -0.67 -7.24
CA TYR A 103 -6.12 -1.60 -6.12
C TYR A 103 -5.99 -3.01 -6.69
N VAL A 104 -4.95 -3.74 -6.31
CA VAL A 104 -4.68 -5.08 -6.87
C VAL A 104 -4.71 -6.20 -5.83
N ALA A 105 -4.45 -5.91 -4.57
CA ALA A 105 -4.64 -6.81 -3.43
C ALA A 105 -4.80 -5.99 -2.14
N ALA A 106 -5.23 -6.64 -1.07
CA ALA A 106 -5.35 -6.05 0.25
C ALA A 106 -4.60 -6.89 1.30
N VAL A 107 -4.25 -6.23 2.41
CA VAL A 107 -3.81 -6.87 3.65
C VAL A 107 -4.82 -6.47 4.72
N LYS A 108 -5.58 -7.44 5.24
CA LYS A 108 -6.50 -7.19 6.35
C LYS A 108 -5.68 -6.96 7.63
N SER A 109 -5.90 -5.83 8.27
CA SER A 109 -5.21 -5.47 9.50
C SER A 109 -6.11 -5.75 10.71
N ASP A 110 -5.50 -6.21 11.79
CA ASP A 110 -6.19 -6.33 13.09
C ASP A 110 -6.27 -4.98 13.83
N GLY A 111 -5.75 -3.90 13.22
CA GLY A 111 -5.79 -2.54 13.73
C GLY A 111 -4.93 -2.29 14.98
N ASN A 112 -3.92 -3.12 15.18
CA ASN A 112 -2.99 -2.97 16.31
C ASN A 112 -1.68 -2.24 15.95
N THR A 113 -1.42 -2.01 14.65
CA THR A 113 -0.15 -1.46 14.13
C THR A 113 -0.16 0.05 13.94
N GLN A 114 -1.26 0.72 14.32
CA GLN A 114 -1.38 2.17 14.28
C GLN A 114 -2.04 2.67 15.57
N ALA A 115 -1.60 3.82 16.04
CA ALA A 115 -2.11 4.43 17.26
C ALA A 115 -2.04 5.97 17.23
N ILE A 116 -2.86 6.61 18.04
CA ILE A 116 -2.56 7.94 18.55
C ILE A 116 -1.82 7.73 19.87
N ILE A 117 -0.62 8.26 19.95
CA ILE A 117 0.26 8.16 21.13
C ILE A 117 0.49 9.54 21.75
N VAL A 118 0.75 9.52 23.03
CA VAL A 118 1.07 10.71 23.84
C VAL A 118 2.32 10.45 24.68
N PRO A 119 3.05 11.49 25.12
CA PRO A 119 4.14 11.33 26.08
C PRO A 119 3.68 10.59 27.34
N LYS A 120 4.59 9.88 28.02
CA LYS A 120 4.31 9.09 29.23
C LYS A 120 3.51 9.87 30.28
N ASP A 121 3.95 11.08 30.57
CA ASP A 121 3.38 11.94 31.62
C ASP A 121 2.36 12.96 31.08
N SER A 122 1.84 12.74 29.88
CA SER A 122 0.84 13.60 29.25
C SER A 122 -0.47 13.60 30.05
N PRO A 123 -1.10 14.78 30.24
CA PRO A 123 -2.41 14.88 30.86
C PRO A 123 -3.57 14.42 29.96
N ILE A 124 -3.29 14.01 28.73
CA ILE A 124 -4.28 13.52 27.78
C ILE A 124 -4.58 12.05 28.10
N HIS A 125 -5.78 11.75 28.59
CA HIS A 125 -6.21 10.39 28.98
C HIS A 125 -7.39 9.87 28.16
N SER A 126 -8.09 10.74 27.44
CA SER A 126 -9.22 10.40 26.58
C SER A 126 -9.13 11.11 25.24
N LEU A 127 -9.93 10.66 24.25
CA LEU A 127 -10.02 11.34 22.95
C LEU A 127 -10.57 12.77 23.08
N ALA A 128 -11.41 13.04 24.07
CA ALA A 128 -11.95 14.38 24.31
C ALA A 128 -10.85 15.38 24.74
N ASP A 129 -9.79 14.91 25.38
CA ASP A 129 -8.66 15.74 25.81
C ASP A 129 -7.78 16.22 24.63
N LEU A 130 -8.03 15.69 23.42
CA LEU A 130 -7.36 16.17 22.19
C LEU A 130 -7.81 17.59 21.79
N LYS A 131 -8.91 18.11 22.37
CA LYS A 131 -9.38 19.46 22.10
C LYS A 131 -8.31 20.50 22.46
N GLY A 132 -7.99 21.41 21.52
CA GLY A 132 -6.95 22.43 21.65
C GLY A 132 -5.52 21.91 21.54
N LYS A 133 -5.30 20.61 21.35
CA LYS A 133 -3.96 20.01 21.31
C LYS A 133 -3.33 20.08 19.93
N ARG A 134 -2.00 20.15 19.92
CA ARG A 134 -1.19 20.08 18.70
C ARG A 134 -0.85 18.62 18.40
N ILE A 135 -1.32 18.11 17.25
CA ILE A 135 -1.25 16.68 16.94
C ILE A 135 -0.46 16.47 15.64
N ALA A 136 0.65 15.72 15.73
CA ALA A 136 1.43 15.32 14.56
C ALA A 136 0.76 14.18 13.81
N PHE A 137 0.88 14.19 12.48
CA PHE A 137 0.42 13.10 11.59
C PHE A 137 0.98 13.29 10.17
N GLY A 138 1.07 12.20 9.40
CA GLY A 138 1.41 12.27 7.98
C GLY A 138 0.20 12.68 7.14
N LYS A 139 0.22 13.83 6.47
CA LYS A 139 -0.88 14.28 5.62
C LYS A 139 -1.17 13.28 4.49
N GLY A 140 -2.42 12.87 4.33
CA GLY A 140 -2.84 11.90 3.31
C GLY A 140 -2.43 10.46 3.58
N SER A 141 -1.85 10.14 4.76
CA SER A 141 -1.51 8.79 5.19
C SER A 141 -2.63 8.13 5.99
N SER A 142 -2.50 6.84 6.31
CA SER A 142 -3.43 6.13 7.21
C SER A 142 -3.49 6.77 8.61
N ALA A 143 -2.39 7.35 9.11
CA ALA A 143 -2.42 8.11 10.36
C ALA A 143 -3.30 9.37 10.29
N HIS A 144 -3.48 9.95 9.09
CA HIS A 144 -4.45 11.02 8.88
C HIS A 144 -5.89 10.50 9.06
N ASN A 145 -6.21 9.32 8.47
CA ASN A 145 -7.52 8.69 8.65
C ASN A 145 -7.77 8.31 10.12
N LEU A 146 -6.79 7.69 10.78
CA LEU A 146 -6.89 7.37 12.20
C LEU A 146 -7.22 8.61 13.05
N LEU A 147 -6.51 9.73 12.81
CA LEU A 147 -6.77 10.96 13.56
C LEU A 147 -8.18 11.49 13.32
N VAL A 148 -8.62 11.54 12.07
CA VAL A 148 -9.98 11.97 11.71
C VAL A 148 -11.04 11.07 12.37
N ALA A 149 -10.88 9.74 12.28
CA ALA A 149 -11.80 8.78 12.89
C ALA A 149 -11.85 8.90 14.43
N ALA A 150 -10.70 9.18 15.06
CA ALA A 150 -10.62 9.42 16.51
C ALA A 150 -11.37 10.70 16.93
N LEU A 151 -11.21 11.77 16.15
CA LEU A 151 -11.93 13.02 16.40
C LEU A 151 -13.46 12.83 16.24
N GLU A 152 -13.90 12.16 15.18
CA GLU A 152 -15.33 11.82 14.98
C GLU A 152 -15.89 11.05 16.17
N LYS A 153 -15.17 10.02 16.64
CA LYS A 153 -15.56 9.23 17.82
C LYS A 153 -15.67 10.06 19.09
N ALA A 154 -14.85 11.10 19.23
CA ALA A 154 -14.86 12.02 20.36
C ALA A 154 -15.92 13.13 20.23
N GLY A 155 -16.62 13.24 19.10
CA GLY A 155 -17.50 14.38 18.80
C GLY A 155 -16.73 15.70 18.58
N LEU A 156 -15.44 15.59 18.21
CA LEU A 156 -14.59 16.72 17.88
C LEU A 156 -14.53 16.93 16.38
N THR A 157 -14.22 18.15 15.98
CA THR A 157 -14.00 18.54 14.59
C THR A 157 -12.52 18.81 14.33
N TRP A 158 -12.13 18.91 13.08
CA TRP A 158 -10.77 19.28 12.69
C TRP A 158 -10.34 20.65 13.22
N SER A 159 -11.28 21.58 13.40
CA SER A 159 -11.03 22.91 13.97
C SER A 159 -10.85 22.92 15.50
N ASP A 160 -11.19 21.81 16.17
CA ASP A 160 -10.99 21.68 17.62
C ASP A 160 -9.54 21.34 18.01
N ILE A 161 -8.67 21.05 17.04
CA ILE A 161 -7.25 20.72 17.26
C ILE A 161 -6.34 21.69 16.51
N THR A 162 -5.04 21.62 16.79
CA THR A 162 -3.99 22.26 15.99
C THR A 162 -3.26 21.18 15.18
N PRO A 163 -3.63 20.95 13.90
CA PRO A 163 -3.00 19.92 13.07
C PRO A 163 -1.53 20.25 12.79
N ALA A 164 -0.63 19.28 12.96
CA ALA A 164 0.79 19.38 12.63
C ALA A 164 1.15 18.32 11.56
N PRO A 165 0.95 18.62 10.26
CA PRO A 165 1.27 17.69 9.18
C PRO A 165 2.79 17.60 9.01
N LEU A 166 3.37 16.49 9.46
CA LEU A 166 4.81 16.22 9.47
C LEU A 166 5.09 14.85 8.84
N ALA A 167 6.20 14.74 8.12
CA ALA A 167 6.72 13.42 7.72
C ALA A 167 7.18 12.64 8.97
N PRO A 168 7.23 11.30 8.94
CA PRO A 168 7.50 10.50 10.14
C PRO A 168 8.78 10.88 10.89
N ALA A 169 9.87 11.19 10.19
CA ALA A 169 11.13 11.58 10.80
C ALA A 169 11.02 12.92 11.56
N ASP A 170 10.36 13.91 10.94
CA ASP A 170 10.14 15.23 11.56
C ASP A 170 9.14 15.12 12.72
N ALA A 171 8.11 14.28 12.58
CA ALA A 171 7.15 14.00 13.65
C ALA A 171 7.81 13.33 14.85
N THR A 172 8.74 12.38 14.64
CA THR A 172 9.57 11.80 15.71
C THR A 172 10.31 12.90 16.49
N ALA A 173 11.02 13.78 15.78
CA ALA A 173 11.75 14.87 16.40
C ALA A 173 10.85 15.86 17.16
N ALA A 174 9.68 16.18 16.61
CA ALA A 174 8.70 17.07 17.23
C ALA A 174 8.09 16.43 18.49
N PHE A 175 7.81 15.14 18.48
CA PHE A 175 7.27 14.39 19.60
C PHE A 175 8.27 14.31 20.75
N VAL A 176 9.52 13.92 20.48
CA VAL A 176 10.59 13.84 21.49
C VAL A 176 10.88 15.19 22.13
N LYS A 177 10.83 16.29 21.36
CA LYS A 177 11.03 17.65 21.87
C LYS A 177 9.82 18.23 22.58
N GLY A 178 8.68 17.54 22.65
CA GLY A 178 7.45 18.09 23.20
C GLY A 178 6.85 19.24 22.39
N SER A 179 7.19 19.36 21.10
CA SER A 179 6.64 20.37 20.20
C SER A 179 5.24 20.02 19.69
N VAL A 180 4.79 18.80 19.96
CA VAL A 180 3.42 18.30 19.72
C VAL A 180 2.95 17.57 20.97
N ASP A 181 1.64 17.62 21.23
CA ASP A 181 1.02 17.01 22.41
C ASP A 181 0.68 15.53 22.21
N ALA A 182 0.42 15.15 20.95
CA ALA A 182 0.08 13.79 20.53
C ALA A 182 0.62 13.53 19.12
N TRP A 183 0.72 12.23 18.78
CA TRP A 183 1.17 11.81 17.47
C TRP A 183 0.32 10.64 16.98
N SER A 184 -0.32 10.80 15.82
CA SER A 184 -0.97 9.72 15.08
C SER A 184 0.04 9.08 14.15
N ILE A 185 0.31 7.77 14.34
CA ILE A 185 1.44 7.10 13.67
C ILE A 185 1.23 5.59 13.56
N TRP A 186 2.00 4.96 12.67
CA TRP A 186 2.06 3.52 12.44
C TRP A 186 3.43 2.93 12.77
N ASP A 187 3.50 1.61 12.83
CA ASP A 187 4.75 0.85 13.02
C ASP A 187 5.70 0.93 11.81
N PRO A 188 7.01 0.91 12.03
CA PRO A 188 7.69 0.69 13.33
C PRO A 188 7.86 1.96 14.19
N TYR A 189 7.45 3.13 13.73
CA TYR A 189 7.59 4.39 14.49
C TYR A 189 6.81 4.36 15.80
N PHE A 190 5.61 3.76 15.79
CA PHE A 190 4.80 3.59 16.99
C PHE A 190 5.53 2.73 18.04
N ALA A 191 6.00 1.54 17.67
CA ALA A 191 6.75 0.67 18.57
C ALA A 191 8.05 1.34 19.06
N LEU A 192 8.73 2.07 18.17
CA LEU A 192 9.95 2.80 18.53
C LEU A 192 9.66 3.85 19.60
N ALA A 193 8.57 4.61 19.48
CA ALA A 193 8.17 5.58 20.49
C ALA A 193 7.79 4.92 21.82
N GLU A 194 7.14 3.74 21.81
CA GLU A 194 6.88 2.98 23.03
C GLU A 194 8.17 2.55 23.72
N VAL A 195 9.16 2.04 22.97
CA VAL A 195 10.40 1.49 23.54
C VAL A 195 11.38 2.59 23.97
N LYS A 196 11.55 3.64 23.17
CA LYS A 196 12.58 4.66 23.41
C LYS A 196 12.07 5.84 24.22
N GLU A 197 10.80 6.22 24.05
CA GLU A 197 10.23 7.42 24.65
C GLU A 197 9.21 7.09 25.75
N ASN A 198 8.97 5.81 26.01
CA ASN A 198 7.90 5.34 26.90
C ASN A 198 6.54 5.95 26.55
N ALA A 199 6.29 6.19 25.26
CA ALA A 199 5.05 6.75 24.80
C ALA A 199 3.85 5.87 25.21
N ARG A 200 2.76 6.52 25.60
CA ARG A 200 1.54 5.85 26.01
C ARG A 200 0.53 5.87 24.86
N VAL A 201 -0.10 4.73 24.62
CA VAL A 201 -1.22 4.62 23.65
C VAL A 201 -2.45 5.34 24.22
N LEU A 202 -2.99 6.27 23.46
CA LEU A 202 -4.28 6.89 23.74
C LEU A 202 -5.42 6.07 23.12
N VAL A 203 -5.25 5.67 21.86
CA VAL A 203 -6.21 4.84 21.13
C VAL A 203 -5.49 4.06 20.04
N LEU A 204 -5.90 2.81 19.84
CA LEU A 204 -5.49 1.99 18.69
C LEU A 204 -6.46 2.20 17.52
N ASP A 205 -5.97 1.93 16.34
CA ASP A 205 -6.74 2.05 15.09
C ASP A 205 -8.03 1.21 15.10
N LYS A 206 -7.95 -0.05 15.57
CA LYS A 206 -9.09 -0.97 15.72
C LYS A 206 -10.24 -0.42 16.59
N ASP A 207 -9.93 0.52 17.47
CA ASP A 207 -10.93 1.08 18.41
C ASP A 207 -11.78 2.17 17.76
N VAL A 208 -11.40 2.64 16.58
CA VAL A 208 -12.08 3.76 15.88
C VAL A 208 -12.54 3.43 14.47
N HIS A 209 -11.86 2.52 13.75
CA HIS A 209 -12.30 2.03 12.44
C HIS A 209 -11.73 0.63 12.13
N LYS A 210 -12.08 0.07 10.96
CA LYS A 210 -11.49 -1.19 10.46
C LYS A 210 -10.44 -0.87 9.41
N PRO A 211 -9.15 -0.86 9.76
CA PRO A 211 -8.09 -0.53 8.81
C PRO A 211 -7.84 -1.67 7.83
N ASN A 212 -7.40 -1.32 6.63
CA ASN A 212 -6.77 -2.24 5.69
C ASN A 212 -5.54 -1.56 5.10
N SER A 213 -4.66 -2.36 4.52
CA SER A 213 -3.60 -1.85 3.67
C SER A 213 -3.72 -2.46 2.29
N PHE A 214 -3.09 -1.86 1.30
CA PHE A 214 -3.34 -2.23 -0.09
C PHE A 214 -2.05 -2.33 -0.88
N TYR A 215 -2.02 -3.32 -1.77
CA TYR A 215 -1.13 -3.31 -2.91
C TYR A 215 -1.79 -2.51 -4.04
N ILE A 216 -1.03 -1.58 -4.58
CA ILE A 216 -1.44 -0.67 -5.64
C ILE A 216 -0.50 -0.85 -6.82
N ALA A 217 -1.04 -0.81 -8.02
CA ALA A 217 -0.25 -0.82 -9.24
C ALA A 217 -0.69 0.30 -10.19
N GLY A 218 0.20 0.72 -11.08
CA GLY A 218 -0.15 1.66 -12.14
C GLY A 218 -1.16 1.06 -13.12
N SER A 219 -2.16 1.84 -13.55
CA SER A 219 -3.21 1.36 -14.47
C SER A 219 -2.62 0.77 -15.75
N ASP A 220 -1.64 1.44 -16.36
CA ASP A 220 -0.98 0.97 -17.58
C ASP A 220 -0.24 -0.36 -17.37
N PHE A 221 0.38 -0.55 -16.20
CA PHE A 221 1.06 -1.79 -15.84
C PHE A 221 0.05 -2.95 -15.68
N VAL A 222 -1.06 -2.71 -15.00
CA VAL A 222 -2.14 -3.69 -14.84
C VAL A 222 -2.75 -4.09 -16.17
N GLU A 223 -3.01 -3.12 -17.05
CA GLU A 223 -3.62 -3.37 -18.37
C GLU A 223 -2.68 -4.13 -19.33
N LYS A 224 -1.40 -3.80 -19.32
CA LYS A 224 -0.40 -4.44 -20.18
C LYS A 224 0.02 -5.82 -19.67
N TYR A 225 0.14 -5.98 -18.35
CA TYR A 225 0.77 -7.15 -17.74
C TYR A 225 -0.05 -7.78 -16.59
N PRO A 226 -1.37 -8.07 -16.80
CA PRO A 226 -2.23 -8.58 -15.73
C PRO A 226 -1.73 -9.90 -15.12
N SER A 227 -1.07 -10.76 -15.88
CA SER A 227 -0.47 -12.00 -15.38
C SER A 227 0.74 -11.76 -14.47
N LEU A 228 1.51 -10.70 -14.71
CA LEU A 228 2.62 -10.32 -13.83
C LEU A 228 2.10 -9.73 -12.51
N VAL A 229 1.01 -8.96 -12.54
CA VAL A 229 0.33 -8.46 -11.34
C VAL A 229 -0.22 -9.62 -10.52
N ALA A 230 -0.90 -10.60 -11.16
CA ALA A 230 -1.38 -11.80 -10.47
C ALA A 230 -0.23 -12.57 -9.81
N LYS A 231 0.90 -12.72 -10.53
CA LYS A 231 2.09 -13.39 -10.01
C LYS A 231 2.73 -12.64 -8.85
N LEU A 232 2.81 -11.30 -8.89
CA LEU A 232 3.27 -10.48 -7.75
C LEU A 232 2.39 -10.72 -6.53
N ASN A 233 1.06 -10.59 -6.69
CA ASN A 233 0.10 -10.81 -5.61
C ASN A 233 0.23 -12.22 -5.00
N ALA A 234 0.34 -13.26 -5.85
CA ALA A 234 0.49 -14.64 -5.38
C ALA A 234 1.80 -14.85 -4.62
N THR A 235 2.92 -14.26 -5.10
CA THR A 235 4.21 -14.38 -4.42
C THR A 235 4.19 -13.62 -3.10
N PHE A 236 3.64 -12.41 -3.05
CA PHE A 236 3.47 -11.67 -1.80
C PHE A 236 2.51 -12.37 -0.82
N ALA A 237 1.48 -13.06 -1.32
CA ALA A 237 0.58 -13.84 -0.47
C ALA A 237 1.31 -15.01 0.20
N ALA A 238 2.11 -15.76 -0.57
CA ALA A 238 2.94 -16.84 -0.02
C ALA A 238 3.96 -16.33 1.01
N GLU A 239 4.59 -15.18 0.74
CA GLU A 239 5.52 -14.54 1.68
C GLU A 239 4.81 -13.99 2.92
N GLY A 240 3.61 -13.47 2.80
CA GLY A 240 2.81 -13.02 3.93
C GLY A 240 2.41 -14.19 4.85
N ASP A 241 2.00 -15.32 4.27
CA ASP A 241 1.70 -16.54 5.03
C ASP A 241 2.96 -17.08 5.73
N TRP A 242 4.12 -17.07 5.05
CA TRP A 242 5.39 -17.41 5.67
C TRP A 242 5.74 -16.46 6.83
N ALA A 243 5.63 -15.15 6.62
CA ALA A 243 5.95 -14.13 7.61
C ALA A 243 5.12 -14.26 8.90
N ASN A 244 3.84 -14.63 8.78
CA ASN A 244 2.97 -14.89 9.93
C ASN A 244 3.41 -16.08 10.78
N GLY A 245 4.20 -17.00 10.23
CA GLY A 245 4.77 -18.14 10.95
C GLY A 245 6.22 -17.94 11.41
N HIS A 246 6.88 -16.81 11.04
CA HIS A 246 8.32 -16.62 11.21
C HIS A 246 8.65 -15.20 11.73
N HIS A 247 7.96 -14.79 12.80
CA HIS A 247 8.04 -13.43 13.35
C HIS A 247 9.47 -13.01 13.72
N GLU A 248 10.27 -13.92 14.31
CA GLU A 248 11.63 -13.60 14.72
C GLU A 248 12.57 -13.37 13.53
N GLU A 249 12.43 -14.15 12.45
CA GLU A 249 13.19 -13.97 11.22
C GLU A 249 12.80 -12.66 10.52
N VAL A 250 11.48 -12.34 10.49
CA VAL A 250 10.98 -11.06 9.96
C VAL A 250 11.52 -9.89 10.79
N ALA A 251 11.48 -10.00 12.13
CA ALA A 251 11.97 -8.96 13.02
C ALA A 251 13.47 -8.72 12.83
N LYS A 252 14.25 -9.79 12.74
CA LYS A 252 15.70 -9.70 12.52
C LYS A 252 16.02 -9.03 11.18
N ALA A 253 15.41 -9.50 10.09
CA ALA A 253 15.63 -8.93 8.76
C ALA A 253 15.25 -7.44 8.70
N GLN A 254 14.15 -7.07 9.36
CA GLN A 254 13.70 -5.69 9.45
C GLN A 254 14.68 -4.81 10.23
N ALA A 255 15.16 -5.27 11.40
CA ALA A 255 16.14 -4.53 12.20
C ALA A 255 17.47 -4.35 11.47
N ASP A 256 17.98 -5.42 10.84
CA ASP A 256 19.23 -5.40 10.07
C ASP A 256 19.15 -4.42 8.88
N ALA A 257 18.02 -4.39 8.16
CA ALA A 257 17.87 -3.56 6.98
C ALA A 257 17.58 -2.08 7.30
N THR A 258 16.89 -1.79 8.42
CA THR A 258 16.41 -0.43 8.71
C THR A 258 17.17 0.27 9.82
N GLY A 259 18.00 -0.47 10.59
CA GLY A 259 18.67 0.02 11.79
C GLY A 259 17.71 0.35 12.94
N VAL A 260 16.43 -0.05 12.86
CA VAL A 260 15.47 0.12 13.94
C VAL A 260 15.79 -0.87 15.06
N ASP A 261 15.64 -0.43 16.30
CA ASP A 261 15.85 -1.25 17.49
C ASP A 261 15.05 -2.56 17.41
N ILE A 262 15.72 -3.68 17.64
CA ILE A 262 15.12 -5.03 17.51
C ILE A 262 13.92 -5.25 18.42
N GLU A 263 13.91 -4.66 19.63
CA GLU A 263 12.77 -4.77 20.55
C GLU A 263 11.53 -4.04 20.00
N ALA A 264 11.72 -2.88 19.39
CA ALA A 264 10.65 -2.15 18.72
C ALA A 264 10.14 -2.93 17.50
N VAL A 265 11.05 -3.55 16.74
CA VAL A 265 10.66 -4.35 15.58
C VAL A 265 9.91 -5.62 16.00
N ARG A 266 10.32 -6.32 17.06
CA ARG A 266 9.58 -7.46 17.59
C ARG A 266 8.15 -7.09 17.98
N ARG A 267 7.95 -5.97 18.70
CA ARG A 267 6.60 -5.46 19.04
C ARG A 267 5.76 -5.20 17.80
N PHE A 268 6.35 -4.60 16.79
CA PHE A 268 5.69 -4.35 15.51
C PHE A 268 5.26 -5.66 14.85
N VAL A 269 6.19 -6.60 14.70
CA VAL A 269 5.93 -7.88 14.00
C VAL A 269 4.91 -8.72 14.75
N ASP A 270 5.01 -8.81 16.08
CA ASP A 270 4.11 -9.62 16.92
C ASP A 270 2.64 -9.16 16.87
N ARG A 271 2.41 -7.87 16.61
CA ARG A 271 1.05 -7.31 16.48
C ARG A 271 0.59 -7.11 15.03
N SER A 272 1.41 -7.57 14.07
CA SER A 272 1.12 -7.47 12.64
C SER A 272 0.44 -8.73 12.10
N ASN A 273 -0.38 -8.54 11.08
CA ASN A 273 -0.87 -9.59 10.20
C ASN A 273 -0.41 -9.27 8.78
N PHE A 274 0.26 -10.21 8.13
CA PHE A 274 0.85 -10.02 6.81
C PHE A 274 0.05 -10.69 5.69
N ARG A 275 -1.12 -11.25 6.00
CA ARG A 275 -1.91 -12.02 5.05
C ARG A 275 -2.43 -11.16 3.91
N VAL A 276 -2.02 -11.48 2.69
CA VAL A 276 -2.47 -10.82 1.46
C VAL A 276 -3.71 -11.52 0.92
N VAL A 277 -4.75 -10.75 0.62
CA VAL A 277 -6.06 -11.25 0.18
C VAL A 277 -6.57 -10.46 -1.03
N PRO A 278 -7.49 -11.01 -1.83
CA PRO A 278 -8.24 -10.23 -2.81
C PRO A 278 -9.07 -9.13 -2.13
N LEU A 279 -9.43 -8.10 -2.90
CA LEU A 279 -10.40 -7.10 -2.45
C LEU A 279 -11.81 -7.70 -2.54
N ASP A 280 -12.28 -8.27 -1.43
CA ASP A 280 -13.66 -8.73 -1.28
C ASP A 280 -14.63 -7.56 -1.01
N ALA A 281 -15.91 -7.87 -0.89
CA ALA A 281 -16.95 -6.87 -0.64
C ALA A 281 -16.77 -6.15 0.72
N GLU A 282 -16.29 -6.86 1.75
CA GLU A 282 -16.02 -6.29 3.07
C GLU A 282 -14.88 -5.28 3.03
N VAL A 283 -13.74 -5.67 2.42
CA VAL A 283 -12.57 -4.80 2.23
C VAL A 283 -12.95 -3.56 1.41
N THR A 284 -13.70 -3.74 0.33
CA THR A 284 -14.12 -2.64 -0.54
C THR A 284 -15.06 -1.69 0.17
N ALA A 285 -16.03 -2.21 0.96
CA ALA A 285 -16.96 -1.38 1.75
C ALA A 285 -16.22 -0.60 2.86
N SER A 286 -15.27 -1.25 3.55
CA SER A 286 -14.43 -0.57 4.55
C SER A 286 -13.63 0.57 3.92
N GLN A 287 -13.04 0.35 2.76
CA GLN A 287 -12.28 1.36 2.03
C GLN A 287 -13.17 2.49 1.51
N GLN A 288 -14.40 2.19 1.06
CA GLN A 288 -15.38 3.20 0.67
C GLN A 288 -15.76 4.10 1.86
N ALA A 289 -15.93 3.53 3.06
CA ALA A 289 -16.22 4.32 4.27
C ALA A 289 -15.10 5.34 4.58
N VAL A 290 -13.83 5.00 4.31
CA VAL A 290 -12.72 5.95 4.39
C VAL A 290 -12.87 7.08 3.36
N ALA A 291 -13.21 6.75 2.12
CA ALA A 291 -13.42 7.73 1.06
C ALA A 291 -14.58 8.68 1.38
N ASP A 292 -15.69 8.14 1.86
CA ASP A 292 -16.89 8.91 2.22
C ASP A 292 -16.60 9.86 3.40
N ARG A 293 -15.84 9.41 4.40
CA ARG A 293 -15.37 10.25 5.52
C ARG A 293 -14.58 11.46 5.00
N PHE A 294 -13.58 11.23 4.14
CA PHE A 294 -12.76 12.31 3.60
C PHE A 294 -13.55 13.25 2.69
N ALA A 295 -14.53 12.75 1.94
CA ALA A 295 -15.41 13.58 1.12
C ALA A 295 -16.33 14.45 1.99
N THR A 296 -16.96 13.87 3.02
CA THR A 296 -17.86 14.58 3.96
C THR A 296 -17.13 15.73 4.65
N LEU A 297 -15.85 15.52 5.00
CA LEU A 297 -15.02 16.53 5.66
C LEU A 297 -14.32 17.49 4.68
N SER A 298 -14.63 17.38 3.38
CA SER A 298 -13.99 18.20 2.33
C SER A 298 -12.45 18.11 2.33
N LEU A 299 -11.90 16.99 2.77
CA LEU A 299 -10.47 16.72 2.79
C LEU A 299 -9.95 16.18 1.45
N ILE A 300 -10.85 15.74 0.58
CA ILE A 300 -10.59 15.42 -0.83
C ILE A 300 -11.45 16.31 -1.74
N PRO A 301 -10.99 16.63 -2.96
CA PRO A 301 -11.65 17.61 -3.84
C PRO A 301 -13.00 17.14 -4.39
N LYS A 302 -13.27 15.84 -4.41
CA LYS A 302 -14.50 15.23 -4.89
C LYS A 302 -14.70 13.84 -4.30
N PRO A 303 -15.94 13.37 -4.13
CA PRO A 303 -16.23 11.98 -3.80
C PRO A 303 -15.64 11.02 -4.84
N VAL A 304 -15.23 9.84 -4.38
CA VAL A 304 -14.71 8.77 -5.24
C VAL A 304 -15.43 7.46 -4.95
N SER A 305 -15.57 6.62 -5.97
CA SER A 305 -16.02 5.24 -5.85
C SER A 305 -14.81 4.32 -5.89
N VAL A 306 -14.53 3.64 -4.80
CA VAL A 306 -13.38 2.74 -4.68
C VAL A 306 -13.45 1.62 -5.73
N THR A 307 -14.65 1.12 -6.02
CA THR A 307 -14.86 0.04 -6.99
C THR A 307 -14.42 0.37 -8.41
N ASP A 308 -14.38 1.67 -8.78
CA ASP A 308 -14.02 2.10 -10.14
C ASP A 308 -12.57 1.76 -10.50
N ILE A 309 -11.70 1.61 -9.49
CA ILE A 309 -10.28 1.34 -9.68
C ILE A 309 -9.81 0.02 -9.07
N VAL A 310 -10.75 -0.87 -8.69
CA VAL A 310 -10.41 -2.22 -8.23
C VAL A 310 -10.13 -3.13 -9.43
N TRP A 311 -8.96 -3.74 -9.44
CA TRP A 311 -8.62 -4.84 -10.33
C TRP A 311 -8.88 -6.17 -9.60
N LYS A 312 -9.70 -7.04 -10.20
CA LYS A 312 -10.08 -8.31 -9.58
C LYS A 312 -8.97 -9.34 -9.72
N TRP A 313 -8.41 -9.74 -8.60
CA TRP A 313 -7.47 -10.83 -8.50
C TRP A 313 -8.16 -12.09 -7.97
N THR A 314 -7.91 -13.23 -8.62
CA THR A 314 -8.35 -14.55 -8.16
C THR A 314 -7.11 -15.37 -7.80
N PRO A 315 -6.90 -15.73 -6.52
CA PRO A 315 -5.78 -16.58 -6.14
C PRO A 315 -5.81 -17.93 -6.89
N GLY A 316 -4.64 -18.35 -7.41
CA GLY A 316 -4.51 -19.62 -8.13
C GLY A 316 -4.96 -19.59 -9.60
N SER A 317 -5.26 -18.41 -10.14
CA SER A 317 -5.55 -18.25 -11.59
C SER A 317 -4.32 -17.94 -12.42
#